data_f6bf4716bc10ddd141103ca4a3d64db1
#
_entry.id   f6bf4716bc10ddd141103ca4a3d64db1
#
_cell.length_a   1.000
_cell.length_b   1.000
_cell.length_c   1.000
_cell.angle_alpha   90.00
_cell.angle_beta   90.00
_cell.angle_gamma   90.00
#
_symmetry.space_group_name_H-M   'P 1'
#
loop_
_entity.id
_entity.type
_entity.pdbx_description
1 polymer ?
#
loop_
_entity_poly.entity_id
_entity_poly.type
_entity_poly.pdbx_seq_one_letter_code
_entity_poly.pdbx_strand_id
1 'polypeptide(L)' 'MQGAIRQQWAALGWERGPLGYPTTDEHDIPGGRASNFQGGEIQWTQTGGPVVSKSQRLDD' A
#
# COMPACT_ATOMS: atom_id res chain seq x y z
N MET A 1 -1.68 5.97 9.67
CA MET A 1 -2.22 5.07 8.63
C MET A 1 -3.62 4.66 9.00
N GLN A 2 -4.52 4.71 8.07
CA GLN A 2 -5.92 4.44 8.34
C GLN A 2 -6.25 2.97 8.21
N GLY A 3 -7.46 2.60 8.64
CA GLY A 3 -7.84 1.23 8.83
C GLY A 3 -7.72 0.32 7.62
N ALA A 4 -8.28 0.73 6.48
CA ALA A 4 -8.30 -0.17 5.32
C ALA A 4 -6.91 -0.45 4.78
N ILE A 5 -6.08 0.59 4.67
CA ILE A 5 -4.72 0.42 4.18
C ILE A 5 -3.88 -0.36 5.17
N ARG A 6 -4.04 -0.03 6.45
CA ARG A 6 -3.30 -0.74 7.48
C ARG A 6 -3.67 -2.20 7.55
N GLN A 7 -4.96 -2.51 7.41
CA GLN A 7 -5.40 -3.90 7.41
C GLN A 7 -4.82 -4.66 6.24
N GLN A 8 -4.75 -4.02 5.08
CA GLN A 8 -4.16 -4.68 3.92
C GLN A 8 -2.68 -4.93 4.13
N TRP A 9 -1.97 -3.97 4.69
CA TRP A 9 -0.55 -4.12 5.01
C TRP A 9 -0.34 -5.25 6.02
N ALA A 10 -1.18 -5.30 7.04
CA ALA A 10 -1.09 -6.36 8.05
C ALA A 10 -1.34 -7.73 7.43
N ALA A 11 -2.30 -7.82 6.51
CA ALA A 11 -2.59 -9.08 5.85
C ALA A 11 -1.44 -9.57 5.00
N LEU A 12 -0.57 -8.65 4.55
CA LEU A 12 0.60 -9.01 3.77
C LEU A 12 1.81 -9.36 4.63
N GLY A 13 1.70 -9.25 5.95
CA GLY A 13 2.77 -9.65 6.85
C GLY A 13 3.54 -8.50 7.46
N TRP A 14 2.93 -7.31 7.54
CA TRP A 14 3.56 -6.13 8.11
C TRP A 14 4.84 -5.81 7.34
N GLU A 15 5.88 -5.39 8.07
CA GLU A 15 7.15 -5.07 7.43
C GLU A 15 7.87 -6.29 6.89
N ARG A 16 7.44 -7.48 7.27
CA ARG A 16 8.04 -8.71 6.75
C ARG A 16 7.44 -9.15 5.43
N GLY A 17 6.36 -8.50 5.02
CA GLY A 17 5.73 -8.81 3.75
C GLY A 17 6.47 -8.19 2.58
N PRO A 18 5.90 -8.35 1.38
CA PRO A 18 6.57 -7.88 0.16
C PRO A 18 6.68 -6.36 0.08
N LEU A 19 5.87 -5.62 0.83
CA LEU A 19 5.92 -4.17 0.78
C LEU A 19 6.95 -3.55 1.71
N GLY A 20 7.27 -4.22 2.80
CA GLY A 20 8.19 -3.68 3.78
C GLY A 20 7.59 -2.58 4.62
N TYR A 21 8.41 -1.63 5.04
CA TYR A 21 7.95 -0.52 5.86
C TYR A 21 7.29 0.56 5.01
N PRO A 22 6.33 1.29 5.59
CA PRO A 22 5.78 2.46 4.89
C PRO A 22 6.83 3.55 4.75
N THR A 23 6.91 4.14 3.59
CA THR A 23 7.87 5.21 3.32
C THR A 23 7.23 6.59 3.37
N THR A 24 5.92 6.66 3.23
CA THR A 24 5.19 7.91 3.33
C THR A 24 3.93 7.70 4.14
N ASP A 25 3.40 8.79 4.65
CA ASP A 25 2.09 8.75 5.28
C ASP A 25 1.01 8.57 4.23
N GLU A 26 -0.14 8.17 4.71
CA GLU A 26 -1.32 8.07 3.88
C GLU A 26 -1.66 9.44 3.28
N HIS A 27 -2.00 9.44 1.99
CA HIS A 27 -2.32 10.68 1.30
C HIS A 27 -3.53 10.46 0.42
N ASP A 28 -4.18 11.57 0.07
CA ASP A 28 -5.39 11.52 -0.75
C ASP A 28 -5.03 11.30 -2.21
N ILE A 29 -5.84 10.47 -2.88
CA ILE A 29 -5.79 10.31 -4.32
C ILE A 29 -7.22 10.44 -4.85
N PRO A 30 -7.39 10.67 -6.15
CA PRO A 30 -8.74 10.74 -6.70
C PRO A 30 -9.51 9.46 -6.41
N GLY A 31 -10.60 9.61 -5.71
CA GLY A 31 -11.47 8.49 -5.37
C GLY A 31 -11.07 7.70 -4.15
N GLY A 32 -9.99 8.08 -3.45
CA GLY A 32 -9.59 7.32 -2.28
C GLY A 32 -8.34 7.84 -1.61
N ARG A 33 -7.56 6.91 -1.08
CA ARG A 33 -6.33 7.22 -0.37
C ARG A 33 -5.27 6.19 -0.71
N ALA A 34 -4.02 6.55 -0.45
CA ALA A 34 -2.89 5.67 -0.77
C ALA A 34 -1.77 5.86 0.23
N SER A 35 -0.94 4.84 0.36
CA SER A 35 0.30 4.91 1.14
C SER A 35 1.39 4.20 0.36
N ASN A 36 2.58 4.80 0.36
CA ASN A 36 3.73 4.19 -0.30
C ASN A 36 4.53 3.38 0.71
N PHE A 37 5.10 2.30 0.22
CA PHE A 37 5.92 1.39 1.01
C PHE A 37 7.23 1.15 0.28
N GLN A 38 8.18 0.55 0.97
CA GLN A 38 9.49 0.28 0.36
C GLN A 38 9.37 -0.59 -0.88
N GLY A 39 8.48 -1.56 -0.85
CA GLY A 39 8.32 -2.50 -1.95
C GLY A 39 7.10 -2.26 -2.81
N GLY A 40 6.38 -1.17 -2.62
CA GLY A 40 5.20 -0.92 -3.42
C GLY A 40 4.30 0.12 -2.84
N GLU A 41 3.02 -0.04 -3.08
CA GLU A 41 2.02 0.94 -2.71
C GLU A 41 0.70 0.23 -2.44
N ILE A 42 -0.04 0.73 -1.48
CA ILE A 42 -1.42 0.29 -1.25
C ILE A 42 -2.33 1.47 -1.53
N GLN A 43 -3.33 1.26 -2.36
CA GLN A 43 -4.35 2.25 -2.65
C GLN A 43 -5.70 1.71 -2.23
N TRP A 44 -6.50 2.57 -1.64
CA TRP A 44 -7.86 2.22 -1.30
C TRP A 44 -8.80 3.20 -1.97
N THR A 45 -9.76 2.69 -2.72
CA THR A 45 -10.76 3.52 -3.38
C THR A 45 -12.15 3.05 -2.99
N GLN A 46 -13.10 3.98 -3.12
CA GLN A 46 -14.48 3.67 -2.75
C GLN A 46 -15.10 2.65 -3.69
N THR A 47 -14.66 2.64 -4.94
CA THR A 47 -15.26 1.76 -5.94
C THR A 47 -14.49 0.46 -6.08
N GLY A 48 -13.17 0.49 -5.90
CA GLY A 48 -12.35 -0.69 -6.12
C GLY A 48 -11.84 -1.37 -4.87
N GLY A 49 -12.01 -0.73 -3.71
CA GLY A 49 -11.47 -1.27 -2.47
C GLY A 49 -9.96 -1.21 -2.43
N PRO A 50 -9.33 -2.03 -1.58
CA PRO A 50 -7.88 -2.01 -1.47
C PRO A 50 -7.22 -2.63 -2.69
N VAL A 51 -6.19 -1.95 -3.18
CA VAL A 51 -5.39 -2.42 -4.31
C VAL A 51 -3.92 -2.34 -3.89
N VAL A 52 -3.21 -3.43 -4.08
CA VAL A 52 -1.80 -3.51 -3.75
C VAL A 52 -1.00 -3.53 -5.03
N SER A 53 -0.10 -2.57 -5.17
CA SER A 53 0.80 -2.49 -6.32
C SER A 53 2.22 -2.69 -5.82
N LYS A 54 2.89 -3.71 -6.32
CA LYS A 54 4.27 -3.97 -5.93
C LYS A 54 5.22 -3.26 -6.86
N SER A 55 6.29 -2.75 -6.27
CA SER A 55 7.36 -2.21 -7.07
C SER A 55 7.97 -3.31 -7.92
N GLN A 56 8.16 -3.04 -9.18
CA GLN A 56 8.79 -3.99 -10.07
C GLN A 56 10.12 -3.46 -10.53
N ARG A 57 11.09 -4.32 -10.49
CA ARG A 57 12.41 -3.97 -10.97
C ARG A 57 12.70 -4.75 -12.22
N LEU A 58 13.11 -4.03 -13.22
CA LEU A 58 13.38 -4.67 -14.49
C LEU A 58 14.79 -5.19 -14.61
N ASP A 59 15.60 -4.83 -13.65
CA ASP A 59 17.01 -5.19 -13.69
C ASP A 59 17.30 -6.53 -13.03
N ASP A 60 16.26 -7.17 -12.60
CA ASP A 60 16.50 -8.44 -11.91
C ASP A 60 16.75 -9.60 -12.76
#